data_7f31381f3aaaea44568bc9a2e4b7bb9f
#
_entry.id   7f31381f3aaaea44568bc9a2e4b7bb9f
#
_cell.length_a   1.000
_cell.length_b   1.000
_cell.length_c   1.000
_cell.angle_alpha   90.00
_cell.angle_beta   90.00
_cell.angle_gamma   90.00
#
_symmetry.space_group_name_H-M   'P 1'
#
loop_
_entity.id
_entity.type
_entity.pdbx_description
1 polymer ?
#
loop_
_entity_poly.entity_id
_entity_poly.type
_entity_poly.pdbx_seq_one_letter_code
_entity_poly.pdbx_strand_id
1 'polypeptide(L)'
;VSKSIRKLKNLEERIETGEINSLTKKERLQIERQKEKLDLTLGGIKNMNGIPDAIFIIDTNKESIAVLEANNLNIPVIAICDTNTNPSGVDYPIPGNDDALRAISLYCDLVAASVLKGLESNLEQSGVDIGESEVIVEENTSQNINSDNIPEVVSADPVTLDSDNPENVVKD
;
A
#
# COMPACT_ATOMS: atom_id res chain seq x y z
N VAL A 1 14.76 13.46 4.99
CA VAL A 1 13.33 13.24 5.11
C VAL A 1 12.64 14.49 5.64
N SER A 2 12.93 14.99 6.84
CA SER A 2 12.25 16.14 7.47
C SER A 2 12.24 17.42 6.61
N LYS A 3 13.34 17.72 5.89
CA LYS A 3 13.37 18.86 4.95
C LYS A 3 12.41 18.67 3.77
N SER A 4 12.30 17.42 3.27
CA SER A 4 11.42 17.10 2.15
C SER A 4 9.94 17.15 2.58
N ILE A 5 9.61 16.70 3.79
CA ILE A 5 8.27 16.81 4.36
C ILE A 5 7.87 18.27 4.54
N ARG A 6 8.76 19.13 5.07
CA ARG A 6 8.50 20.58 5.17
C ARG A 6 8.25 21.21 3.80
N LYS A 7 9.01 20.79 2.79
CA LYS A 7 8.80 21.24 1.42
C LYS A 7 7.43 20.81 0.88
N LEU A 8 7.02 19.57 1.13
CA LEU A 8 5.70 19.09 0.74
C LEU A 8 4.59 19.93 1.39
N LYS A 9 4.63 20.10 2.71
CA LYS A 9 3.65 20.93 3.44
C LYS A 9 3.60 22.37 2.94
N ASN A 10 4.74 22.98 2.66
CA ASN A 10 4.79 24.34 2.10
C ASN A 10 4.18 24.40 0.68
N LEU A 11 4.40 23.38 -0.16
CA LEU A 11 3.78 23.34 -1.47
C LEU A 11 2.25 23.15 -1.39
N GLU A 12 1.78 22.32 -0.45
CA GLU A 12 0.35 22.16 -0.18
C GLU A 12 -0.27 23.49 0.27
N GLU A 13 0.31 24.16 1.24
CA GLU A 13 -0.15 25.47 1.75
C GLU A 13 -0.21 26.54 0.64
N ARG A 14 0.80 26.63 -0.20
CA ARG A 14 0.82 27.58 -1.32
C ARG A 14 -0.24 27.29 -2.38
N ILE A 15 -0.62 26.02 -2.55
CA ILE A 15 -1.71 25.64 -3.45
C ILE A 15 -3.06 26.01 -2.82
N GLU A 16 -3.25 25.72 -1.53
CA GLU A 16 -4.48 26.00 -0.78
C GLU A 16 -4.74 27.51 -0.62
N THR A 17 -3.71 28.30 -0.32
CA THR A 17 -3.82 29.77 -0.20
C THR A 17 -4.02 30.46 -1.55
N GLY A 18 -3.88 29.74 -2.66
CA GLY A 18 -4.04 30.29 -4.00
C GLY A 18 -2.87 31.18 -4.46
N GLU A 19 -1.75 31.21 -3.75
CA GLU A 19 -0.55 31.95 -4.16
C GLU A 19 -0.08 31.58 -5.57
N ILE A 20 -0.31 30.31 -5.96
CA ILE A 20 0.08 29.82 -7.27
C ILE A 20 -0.74 30.42 -8.42
N ASN A 21 -1.87 31.07 -8.14
CA ASN A 21 -2.72 31.65 -9.17
C ASN A 21 -2.07 32.91 -9.81
N SER A 22 -1.15 33.56 -9.11
CA SER A 22 -0.39 34.70 -9.61
C SER A 22 0.79 34.28 -10.50
N LEU A 23 1.15 33.00 -10.50
CA LEU A 23 2.28 32.46 -11.27
C LEU A 23 1.89 32.12 -12.71
N THR A 24 2.89 32.01 -13.57
CA THR A 24 2.69 31.56 -14.95
C THR A 24 2.19 30.10 -14.97
N LYS A 25 1.42 29.75 -16.03
CA LYS A 25 0.92 28.38 -16.20
C LYS A 25 2.03 27.31 -16.11
N LYS A 26 3.23 27.61 -16.62
CA LYS A 26 4.37 26.72 -16.59
C LYS A 26 4.88 26.48 -15.16
N GLU A 27 4.99 27.55 -14.38
CA GLU A 27 5.44 27.47 -12.98
C GLU A 27 4.43 26.73 -12.11
N ARG A 28 3.14 27.01 -12.28
CA ARG A 28 2.08 26.30 -11.58
C ARG A 28 2.14 24.80 -11.83
N LEU A 29 2.23 24.38 -13.08
CA LEU A 29 2.33 22.97 -13.45
C LEU A 29 3.59 22.31 -12.87
N GLN A 30 4.69 23.05 -12.76
CA GLN A 30 5.92 22.55 -12.15
C GLN A 30 5.76 22.33 -10.64
N ILE A 31 5.08 23.23 -9.95
CA ILE A 31 4.75 23.11 -8.52
C ILE A 31 3.82 21.91 -8.28
N GLU A 32 2.76 21.77 -9.06
CA GLU A 32 1.82 20.65 -8.98
C GLU A 32 2.52 19.29 -9.15
N ARG A 33 3.35 19.14 -10.19
CA ARG A 33 4.14 17.92 -10.41
C ARG A 33 5.14 17.64 -9.27
N GLN A 34 5.73 18.68 -8.70
CA GLN A 34 6.67 18.52 -7.60
C GLN A 34 5.94 18.11 -6.32
N LYS A 35 4.77 18.67 -6.05
CA LYS A 35 3.89 18.26 -4.96
C LYS A 35 3.48 16.81 -5.11
N GLU A 36 2.97 16.42 -6.27
CA GLU A 36 2.53 15.05 -6.58
C GLU A 36 3.66 14.03 -6.37
N LYS A 37 4.86 14.32 -6.88
CA LYS A 37 6.03 13.45 -6.68
C LYS A 37 6.39 13.27 -5.21
N LEU A 38 6.34 14.34 -4.43
CA LEU A 38 6.65 14.28 -2.99
C LEU A 38 5.53 13.58 -2.21
N ASP A 39 4.29 13.78 -2.58
CA ASP A 39 3.13 13.18 -1.95
C ASP A 39 3.10 11.66 -2.16
N LEU A 40 3.39 11.18 -3.37
CA LEU A 40 3.53 9.75 -3.65
C LEU A 40 4.63 9.07 -2.79
N THR A 41 5.71 9.78 -2.48
CA THR A 41 6.85 9.19 -1.75
C THR A 41 6.81 9.42 -0.25
N LEU A 42 6.21 10.50 0.23
CA LEU A 42 6.26 10.94 1.62
C LEU A 42 4.87 11.24 2.23
N GLY A 43 3.80 11.17 1.43
CA GLY A 43 2.45 11.49 1.87
C GLY A 43 2.01 10.68 3.08
N GLY A 44 2.33 9.38 3.10
CA GLY A 44 1.98 8.51 4.20
C GLY A 44 2.64 8.86 5.54
N ILE A 45 3.79 9.52 5.52
CA ILE A 45 4.55 9.88 6.74
C ILE A 45 4.53 11.37 7.05
N LYS A 46 3.83 12.19 6.27
CA LYS A 46 3.84 13.66 6.42
C LYS A 46 3.31 14.15 7.78
N ASN A 47 2.44 13.38 8.41
CA ASN A 47 1.83 13.70 9.71
C ASN A 47 2.45 12.94 10.89
N MET A 48 3.46 12.14 10.63
CA MET A 48 4.16 11.39 11.68
C MET A 48 5.10 12.30 12.47
N ASN A 49 4.97 12.31 13.80
CA ASN A 49 5.67 13.23 14.70
C ASN A 49 6.96 12.65 15.31
N GLY A 50 7.46 11.55 14.80
CA GLY A 50 8.66 10.95 15.37
C GLY A 50 8.92 9.53 14.90
N ILE A 51 9.57 8.77 15.77
CA ILE A 51 9.82 7.34 15.56
C ILE A 51 8.51 6.60 15.80
N PRO A 52 8.12 5.65 14.94
CA PRO A 52 6.92 4.85 15.14
C PRO A 52 7.07 3.89 16.32
N ASP A 53 5.96 3.58 16.98
CA ASP A 53 5.91 2.64 18.11
C ASP A 53 5.98 1.17 17.65
N ALA A 54 5.59 0.90 16.41
CA ALA A 54 5.69 -0.40 15.75
C ALA A 54 5.74 -0.22 14.24
N ILE A 55 6.26 -1.19 13.52
CA ILE A 55 6.17 -1.24 12.06
C ILE A 55 5.50 -2.53 11.61
N PHE A 56 4.69 -2.42 10.56
CA PHE A 56 4.08 -3.54 9.86
C PHE A 56 4.70 -3.67 8.48
N ILE A 57 5.25 -4.84 8.18
CA ILE A 57 6.00 -5.11 6.94
C ILE A 57 5.34 -6.24 6.19
N ILE A 58 5.21 -6.07 4.88
CA ILE A 58 4.82 -7.11 3.94
C ILE A 58 6.03 -7.36 3.03
N ASP A 59 6.42 -8.63 2.88
CA ASP A 59 7.63 -9.05 2.15
C ASP A 59 8.94 -8.57 2.79
N THR A 60 9.34 -9.25 3.84
CA THR A 60 10.58 -8.91 4.58
C THR A 60 11.86 -9.14 3.77
N ASN A 61 11.82 -9.91 2.68
CA ASN A 61 12.98 -10.08 1.80
C ASN A 61 13.28 -8.80 1.02
N LYS A 62 12.22 -8.13 0.51
CA LYS A 62 12.37 -6.84 -0.18
C LYS A 62 12.65 -5.71 0.78
N GLU A 63 12.03 -5.74 1.95
CA GLU A 63 12.10 -4.67 2.96
C GLU A 63 13.11 -4.99 4.09
N SER A 64 14.14 -5.79 3.79
CA SER A 64 15.15 -6.21 4.77
C SER A 64 15.86 -5.04 5.46
N ILE A 65 16.02 -3.92 4.78
CA ILE A 65 16.60 -2.70 5.34
C ILE A 65 15.71 -2.13 6.44
N ALA A 66 14.40 -2.11 6.23
CA ALA A 66 13.44 -1.62 7.22
C ALA A 66 13.44 -2.50 8.48
N VAL A 67 13.53 -3.82 8.33
CA VAL A 67 13.68 -4.76 9.44
C VAL A 67 14.96 -4.48 10.25
N LEU A 68 16.10 -4.30 9.57
CA LEU A 68 17.38 -4.00 10.23
C LEU A 68 17.35 -2.65 10.95
N GLU A 69 16.79 -1.62 10.35
CA GLU A 69 16.66 -0.30 10.97
C GLU A 69 15.75 -0.34 12.19
N ALA A 70 14.62 -1.04 12.12
CA ALA A 70 13.70 -1.20 13.24
C ALA A 70 14.37 -1.92 14.42
N ASN A 71 15.07 -3.00 14.15
CA ASN A 71 15.82 -3.74 15.17
C ASN A 71 16.90 -2.87 15.84
N ASN A 72 17.63 -2.06 15.07
CA ASN A 72 18.62 -1.14 15.60
C ASN A 72 18.01 -0.03 16.48
N LEU A 73 16.78 0.35 16.21
CA LEU A 73 16.02 1.37 16.96
C LEU A 73 15.14 0.77 18.06
N ASN A 74 15.14 -0.56 18.23
CA ASN A 74 14.27 -1.31 19.14
C ASN A 74 12.78 -1.03 18.90
N ILE A 75 12.38 -0.93 17.64
CA ILE A 75 11.00 -0.80 17.23
C ILE A 75 10.43 -2.18 16.93
N PRO A 76 9.32 -2.59 17.57
CA PRO A 76 8.68 -3.87 17.30
C PRO A 76 8.31 -4.06 15.84
N VAL A 77 8.66 -5.22 15.28
CA VAL A 77 8.40 -5.56 13.88
C VAL A 77 7.29 -6.61 13.80
N ILE A 78 6.22 -6.27 13.16
CA ILE A 78 5.13 -7.18 12.77
C ILE A 78 5.28 -7.42 11.28
N ALA A 79 5.38 -8.67 10.84
CA ALA A 79 5.57 -8.91 9.40
C ALA A 79 4.82 -10.13 8.88
N ILE A 80 4.36 -10.01 7.64
CA ILE A 80 3.87 -11.15 6.87
C ILE A 80 5.09 -11.93 6.37
N CYS A 81 5.12 -13.22 6.67
CA CYS A 81 6.20 -14.12 6.31
C CYS A 81 5.65 -15.22 5.40
N ASP A 82 6.10 -15.25 4.16
CA ASP A 82 5.84 -16.35 3.23
C ASP A 82 6.89 -17.48 3.41
N THR A 83 6.74 -18.53 2.66
CA THR A 83 7.58 -19.76 2.75
C THR A 83 9.05 -19.52 2.41
N ASN A 84 9.36 -18.50 1.62
CA ASN A 84 10.71 -18.09 1.23
C ASN A 84 11.35 -17.06 2.20
N THR A 85 10.67 -16.70 3.28
CA THR A 85 11.06 -15.62 4.19
C THR A 85 11.77 -16.15 5.42
N ASN A 86 12.88 -15.50 5.79
CA ASN A 86 13.53 -15.75 7.09
C ASN A 86 12.89 -14.84 8.16
N PRO A 87 12.25 -15.41 9.21
CA PRO A 87 11.61 -14.62 10.26
C PRO A 87 12.60 -14.02 11.28
N SER A 88 13.91 -14.18 11.08
CA SER A 88 14.91 -13.60 12.00
C SER A 88 14.81 -12.08 12.02
N GLY A 89 14.65 -11.52 13.22
CA GLY A 89 14.50 -10.08 13.42
C GLY A 89 13.05 -9.58 13.29
N VAL A 90 12.08 -10.48 13.22
CA VAL A 90 10.65 -10.18 13.28
C VAL A 90 10.12 -10.59 14.63
N ASP A 91 9.53 -9.66 15.40
CA ASP A 91 8.98 -9.94 16.72
C ASP A 91 7.65 -10.70 16.64
N TYR A 92 6.83 -10.33 15.66
CA TYR A 92 5.50 -10.91 15.46
C TYR A 92 5.35 -11.40 14.00
N PRO A 93 5.87 -12.61 13.69
CA PRO A 93 5.72 -13.17 12.36
C PRO A 93 4.30 -13.70 12.14
N ILE A 94 3.68 -13.29 11.03
CA ILE A 94 2.37 -13.75 10.59
C ILE A 94 2.57 -14.57 9.31
N PRO A 95 2.34 -15.88 9.33
CA PRO A 95 2.47 -16.69 8.12
C PRO A 95 1.37 -16.32 7.12
N GLY A 96 1.78 -16.02 5.89
CA GLY A 96 0.83 -15.65 4.86
C GLY A 96 1.50 -15.32 3.53
N ASN A 97 0.68 -15.15 2.51
CA ASN A 97 1.13 -14.82 1.16
C ASN A 97 1.38 -13.31 1.05
N ASP A 98 2.57 -12.92 0.61
CA ASP A 98 3.03 -11.54 0.50
C ASP A 98 2.95 -10.95 -0.92
N ASP A 99 2.55 -11.76 -1.94
CA ASP A 99 2.48 -11.34 -3.34
C ASP A 99 1.06 -11.00 -3.82
N ALA A 100 0.03 -11.68 -3.30
CA ALA A 100 -1.32 -11.54 -3.79
C ALA A 100 -1.99 -10.25 -3.29
N LEU A 101 -2.42 -9.37 -4.22
CA LEU A 101 -3.08 -8.10 -3.89
C LEU A 101 -4.26 -8.25 -2.93
N ARG A 102 -5.09 -9.31 -3.09
CA ARG A 102 -6.22 -9.58 -2.18
C ARG A 102 -5.76 -9.94 -0.76
N ALA A 103 -4.65 -10.66 -0.63
CA ALA A 103 -4.08 -11.01 0.66
C ALA A 103 -3.52 -9.75 1.35
N ILE A 104 -2.77 -8.93 0.61
CA ILE A 104 -2.22 -7.66 1.09
C ILE A 104 -3.34 -6.72 1.57
N SER A 105 -4.41 -6.53 0.78
CA SER A 105 -5.58 -5.75 1.20
C SER A 105 -6.17 -6.25 2.51
N LEU A 106 -6.42 -7.56 2.61
CA LEU A 106 -6.95 -8.16 3.83
C LEU A 106 -6.07 -7.88 5.05
N TYR A 107 -4.76 -8.02 4.92
CA TYR A 107 -3.85 -7.76 6.04
C TYR A 107 -3.86 -6.29 6.44
N CYS A 108 -3.87 -5.38 5.48
CA CYS A 108 -3.97 -3.95 5.76
C CYS A 108 -5.27 -3.60 6.50
N ASP A 109 -6.40 -4.14 6.06
CA ASP A 109 -7.70 -3.92 6.70
C ASP A 109 -7.73 -4.47 8.13
N LEU A 110 -7.22 -5.69 8.34
CA LEU A 110 -7.16 -6.31 9.67
C LEU A 110 -6.24 -5.55 10.63
N VAL A 111 -5.08 -5.09 10.15
CA VAL A 111 -4.14 -4.30 10.97
C VAL A 111 -4.76 -2.94 11.30
N ALA A 112 -5.38 -2.26 10.35
CA ALA A 112 -6.06 -0.99 10.58
C ALA A 112 -7.18 -1.14 11.62
N ALA A 113 -8.04 -2.16 11.48
CA ALA A 113 -9.10 -2.45 12.45
C ALA A 113 -8.55 -2.77 13.84
N SER A 114 -7.44 -3.51 13.93
CA SER A 114 -6.81 -3.85 15.20
C SER A 114 -6.24 -2.62 15.91
N VAL A 115 -5.61 -1.71 15.15
CA VAL A 115 -5.08 -0.45 15.69
C VAL A 115 -6.22 0.44 16.21
N LEU A 116 -7.29 0.61 15.44
CA LEU A 116 -8.46 1.39 15.85
C LEU A 116 -9.07 0.83 17.13
N LYS A 117 -9.29 -0.48 17.20
CA LYS A 117 -9.81 -1.14 18.40
C LYS A 117 -8.89 -0.95 19.62
N GLY A 118 -7.58 -1.00 19.41
CA GLY A 118 -6.61 -0.75 20.48
C GLY A 118 -6.65 0.69 20.98
N LEU A 119 -6.83 1.66 20.11
CA LEU A 119 -7.01 3.07 20.47
C LEU A 119 -8.30 3.31 21.25
N GLU A 120 -9.42 2.74 20.82
CA GLU A 120 -10.71 2.80 21.53
C GLU A 120 -10.59 2.24 22.95
N SER A 121 -10.02 1.04 23.10
CA SER A 121 -9.82 0.43 24.42
C SER A 121 -8.94 1.27 25.35
N ASN A 122 -7.92 1.93 24.83
CA ASN A 122 -7.09 2.85 25.62
C ASN A 122 -7.84 4.09 26.07
N LEU A 123 -8.70 4.64 25.22
CA LEU A 123 -9.52 5.80 25.54
C LEU A 123 -10.56 5.47 26.63
N GLU A 124 -11.22 4.31 26.53
CA GLU A 124 -12.15 3.80 27.55
C GLU A 124 -11.45 3.62 28.91
N GLN A 125 -10.24 3.06 28.94
CA GLN A 125 -9.45 2.89 30.17
C GLN A 125 -8.99 4.23 30.76
N SER A 126 -8.80 5.24 29.93
CA SER A 126 -8.39 6.59 30.36
C SER A 126 -9.56 7.42 30.96
N GLY A 127 -10.78 6.88 30.98
CA GLY A 127 -11.96 7.57 31.50
C GLY A 127 -12.41 8.78 30.68
N VAL A 128 -11.95 8.89 29.45
CA VAL A 128 -12.47 9.87 28.49
C VAL A 128 -13.75 9.28 27.92
N ASP A 129 -14.89 9.77 28.39
CA ASP A 129 -16.20 9.45 27.84
C ASP A 129 -16.23 9.97 26.40
N ILE A 130 -15.99 9.06 25.45
CA ILE A 130 -16.19 9.33 24.03
C ILE A 130 -17.70 9.21 23.83
N GLY A 131 -18.42 10.31 24.04
CA GLY A 131 -19.83 10.38 23.66
C GLY A 131 -19.97 9.82 22.26
N GLU A 132 -21.02 8.98 22.06
CA GLU A 132 -21.34 8.27 20.82
C GLU A 132 -21.05 9.13 19.58
N SER A 133 -19.81 9.09 19.12
CA SER A 133 -19.49 9.52 17.77
C SER A 133 -19.86 8.33 16.90
N GLU A 134 -21.04 8.44 16.28
CA GLU A 134 -21.41 7.54 15.19
C GLU A 134 -20.22 7.44 14.24
N VAL A 135 -19.51 6.32 14.30
CA VAL A 135 -18.56 5.94 13.28
C VAL A 135 -19.42 5.72 12.03
N ILE A 136 -19.49 6.74 11.20
CA ILE A 136 -20.02 6.57 9.84
C ILE A 136 -19.02 5.66 9.14
N VAL A 137 -19.22 4.37 9.30
CA VAL A 137 -18.69 3.38 8.41
C VAL A 137 -19.46 3.65 7.11
N GLU A 138 -18.87 4.41 6.19
CA GLU A 138 -19.36 4.45 4.83
C GLU A 138 -19.30 3.02 4.31
N GLU A 139 -20.43 2.32 4.39
CA GLU A 139 -20.72 1.13 3.61
C GLU A 139 -20.75 1.52 2.12
N ASN A 140 -19.58 1.83 1.56
CA ASN A 140 -19.39 1.86 0.12
C ASN A 140 -19.05 0.45 -0.36
N THR A 141 -20.02 -0.44 -0.20
CA THR A 141 -19.86 -1.72 -0.90
C THR A 141 -21.23 -2.29 -1.22
N SER A 142 -21.42 -2.53 -2.48
CA SER A 142 -22.50 -3.35 -3.05
C SER A 142 -23.68 -2.59 -3.60
N GLN A 143 -23.46 -1.81 -4.62
CA GLN A 143 -24.50 -1.72 -5.66
C GLN A 143 -23.85 -1.51 -7.04
N ASN A 144 -24.16 -2.45 -7.91
CA ASN A 144 -23.96 -2.52 -9.36
C ASN A 144 -22.77 -3.35 -9.88
N ILE A 145 -22.87 -4.66 -9.66
CA ILE A 145 -22.45 -5.58 -10.71
C ILE A 145 -23.73 -5.90 -11.51
N ASN A 146 -24.03 -5.06 -12.49
CA ASN A 146 -24.97 -5.44 -13.52
C ASN A 146 -24.36 -6.60 -14.33
N SER A 147 -25.04 -7.72 -14.30
CA SER A 147 -24.72 -8.99 -14.95
C SER A 147 -24.97 -9.00 -16.47
N ASP A 148 -24.75 -7.89 -17.16
CA ASP A 148 -24.98 -7.81 -18.62
C ASP A 148 -23.76 -7.18 -19.31
N ASN A 149 -22.63 -7.88 -19.33
CA ASN A 149 -21.59 -7.75 -20.36
C ASN A 149 -20.45 -8.72 -20.08
N ILE A 150 -20.72 -9.99 -20.29
CA ILE A 150 -19.67 -10.98 -20.51
C ILE A 150 -19.51 -11.05 -22.03
N PRO A 151 -18.40 -10.60 -22.62
CA PRO A 151 -18.13 -10.91 -24.01
C PRO A 151 -17.91 -12.42 -24.12
N GLU A 152 -18.72 -13.03 -24.96
CA GLU A 152 -18.68 -14.43 -25.38
C GLU A 152 -17.25 -14.77 -25.84
N VAL A 153 -16.57 -15.62 -25.07
CA VAL A 153 -15.26 -16.15 -25.45
C VAL A 153 -15.51 -17.15 -26.58
N VAL A 154 -15.18 -16.71 -27.79
CA VAL A 154 -15.18 -17.55 -28.98
C VAL A 154 -14.29 -18.76 -28.70
N SER A 155 -14.92 -19.93 -28.69
CA SER A 155 -14.26 -21.23 -28.57
C SER A 155 -13.28 -21.40 -29.75
N ALA A 156 -11.99 -21.37 -29.48
CA ALA A 156 -10.98 -21.78 -30.44
C ALA A 156 -11.00 -23.30 -30.55
N ASP A 157 -11.23 -23.78 -31.76
CA ASP A 157 -11.21 -25.19 -32.12
C ASP A 157 -9.84 -25.83 -31.80
N PRO A 158 -9.81 -27.13 -31.45
CA PRO A 158 -8.57 -27.83 -31.14
C PRO A 158 -7.75 -27.99 -32.41
N VAL A 159 -6.53 -27.48 -32.42
CA VAL A 159 -5.52 -27.73 -33.48
C VAL A 159 -5.14 -29.20 -33.41
N THR A 160 -5.54 -29.96 -34.44
CA THR A 160 -5.07 -31.30 -34.70
C THR A 160 -3.61 -31.26 -35.09
N LEU A 161 -2.77 -31.90 -34.28
CA LEU A 161 -1.39 -32.19 -34.61
C LEU A 161 -1.37 -33.29 -35.68
N ASP A 162 -1.13 -32.94 -36.93
CA ASP A 162 -0.72 -33.87 -37.97
C ASP A 162 0.76 -34.24 -37.77
N SER A 163 0.93 -35.46 -37.28
CA SER A 163 2.19 -36.21 -37.41
C SER A 163 2.24 -36.76 -38.83
N ASP A 164 3.24 -36.32 -39.57
CA ASP A 164 3.91 -37.04 -40.63
C ASP A 164 4.48 -36.08 -41.68
N ASN A 165 5.76 -35.80 -41.59
CA ASN A 165 6.61 -35.81 -42.78
C ASN A 165 8.12 -35.80 -42.41
N PRO A 166 8.80 -36.97 -42.58
CA PRO A 166 10.23 -36.99 -42.61
C PRO A 166 10.66 -36.86 -44.06
N GLU A 167 11.43 -35.85 -44.40
CA GLU A 167 12.41 -35.86 -45.50
C GLU A 167 12.83 -34.43 -45.88
N ASN A 168 14.01 -34.02 -45.43
CA ASN A 168 15.00 -33.54 -46.37
C ASN A 168 16.37 -33.45 -45.68
N VAL A 169 17.10 -34.50 -46.01
CA VAL A 169 18.55 -34.60 -45.88
C VAL A 169 19.18 -33.79 -47.02
N VAL A 170 20.37 -33.21 -46.73
CA VAL A 170 21.52 -33.05 -47.63
C VAL A 170 21.86 -31.65 -48.14
N LYS A 171 23.10 -31.31 -47.79
CA LYS A 171 24.20 -30.62 -48.56
C LYS A 171 24.14 -29.08 -48.59
N ASP A 172 25.21 -28.40 -48.33
CA ASP A 172 26.70 -28.53 -48.40
C ASP A 172 27.34 -27.66 -47.31
#